data_b8a6583bc3349b769f9e77536cb3d13d
#
_entry.id   b8a6583bc3349b769f9e77536cb3d13d
#
_cell.length_a   1.000
_cell.length_b   1.000
_cell.length_c   1.000
_cell.angle_alpha   90.00
_cell.angle_beta   90.00
_cell.angle_gamma   90.00
#
_symmetry.space_group_name_H-M   'P 1'
#
loop_
_entity.id
_entity.type
_entity.pdbx_description
1 polymer ?
#
loop_
_entity_poly.entity_id
_entity_poly.type
_entity_poly.pdbx_seq_one_letter_code
_entity_poly.pdbx_strand_id
1 'polypeptide(L)'
;MTRRFDVIAIGTGSAASSVASRCREAGWQVAIVDSRPFGGTCALRGCDPKKVLVGAAEAVDWVRRMKGKGIQAENLQIDWPELMSFKRSFTEPVPKRREEGFAKAGIAAFHGRARFTGPTTVQVEGETLEGRYVVIAAGQVPADLKIPGTEYLTTSDQFLELTNSRGGFSLSEAGISPLSLHM
;
A
#
# COMPACT_ATOMS: atom_id res chain seq x y z
N MET A 1 2.75 27.92 -13.99
CA MET A 1 3.18 27.50 -15.36
C MET A 1 2.63 26.12 -15.64
N THR A 2 2.16 25.84 -16.88
CA THR A 2 1.69 24.49 -17.24
C THR A 2 2.86 23.62 -17.69
N ARG A 3 3.00 22.44 -17.11
CA ARG A 3 3.99 21.44 -17.52
C ARG A 3 3.33 20.39 -18.40
N ARG A 4 4.00 20.00 -19.49
CA ARG A 4 3.46 19.07 -20.48
C ARG A 4 4.12 17.72 -20.43
N PHE A 5 3.32 16.66 -20.59
CA PHE A 5 3.75 15.26 -20.54
C PHE A 5 3.01 14.45 -21.62
N ASP A 6 3.61 13.36 -22.06
CA ASP A 6 2.90 12.39 -22.91
C ASP A 6 1.88 11.61 -22.07
N VAL A 7 2.25 11.23 -20.83
CA VAL A 7 1.35 10.53 -19.91
C VAL A 7 1.47 11.07 -18.49
N ILE A 8 0.33 11.24 -17.84
CA ILE A 8 0.20 11.50 -16.40
C ILE A 8 -0.43 10.29 -15.76
N ALA A 9 0.28 9.61 -14.85
CA ALA A 9 -0.24 8.49 -14.06
C ALA A 9 -0.67 8.99 -12.68
N ILE A 10 -1.92 8.77 -12.30
CA ILE A 10 -2.47 9.14 -11.00
C ILE A 10 -2.45 7.90 -10.10
N GLY A 11 -1.61 7.94 -9.06
CA GLY A 11 -1.26 6.85 -8.17
C GLY A 11 0.21 6.46 -8.32
N THR A 12 0.79 5.77 -7.31
CA THR A 12 2.16 5.24 -7.31
C THR A 12 2.22 3.75 -6.97
N GLY A 13 1.07 3.10 -6.98
CA GLY A 13 0.95 1.65 -6.79
C GLY A 13 1.40 0.85 -8.01
N SER A 14 1.19 -0.46 -7.98
CA SER A 14 1.68 -1.41 -8.99
C SER A 14 1.25 -1.04 -10.41
N ALA A 15 -0.02 -0.66 -10.61
CA ALA A 15 -0.53 -0.30 -11.94
C ALA A 15 0.11 0.99 -12.46
N ALA A 16 0.07 2.07 -11.68
CA ALA A 16 0.64 3.36 -12.08
C ALA A 16 2.15 3.26 -12.35
N SER A 17 2.90 2.60 -11.44
CA SER A 17 4.34 2.41 -11.61
C SER A 17 4.68 1.60 -12.86
N SER A 18 3.91 0.54 -13.16
CA SER A 18 4.12 -0.28 -14.36
C SER A 18 3.90 0.52 -15.64
N VAL A 19 2.80 1.28 -15.71
CA VAL A 19 2.51 2.15 -16.87
C VAL A 19 3.60 3.22 -17.01
N ALA A 20 3.92 3.93 -15.92
CA ALA A 20 4.91 5.00 -15.93
C ALA A 20 6.29 4.51 -16.42
N SER A 21 6.76 3.37 -15.90
CA SER A 21 8.05 2.80 -16.32
C SER A 21 8.05 2.41 -17.79
N ARG A 22 7.03 1.68 -18.26
CA ARG A 22 6.94 1.24 -19.66
C ARG A 22 6.84 2.40 -20.63
N CYS A 23 6.05 3.43 -20.31
CA CYS A 23 5.98 4.63 -21.13
C CYS A 23 7.32 5.37 -21.15
N ARG A 24 8.02 5.45 -20.03
CA ARG A 24 9.33 6.08 -19.96
C ARG A 24 10.39 5.31 -20.75
N GLU A 25 10.39 3.98 -20.69
CA GLU A 25 11.24 3.10 -21.50
C GLU A 25 10.99 3.29 -23.01
N ALA A 26 9.75 3.59 -23.40
CA ALA A 26 9.38 3.93 -24.76
C ALA A 26 9.76 5.37 -25.17
N GLY A 27 10.45 6.12 -24.33
CA GLY A 27 10.95 7.47 -24.59
C GLY A 27 9.96 8.59 -24.28
N TRP A 28 8.80 8.30 -23.66
CA TRP A 28 7.79 9.29 -23.36
C TRP A 28 8.18 10.19 -22.18
N GLN A 29 7.65 11.41 -22.16
CA GLN A 29 7.70 12.30 -21.00
C GLN A 29 6.57 11.89 -20.04
N VAL A 30 6.95 11.45 -18.85
CA VAL A 30 6.04 10.85 -17.87
C VAL A 30 5.97 11.66 -16.60
N ALA A 31 4.76 11.93 -16.13
CA ALA A 31 4.48 12.40 -14.78
C ALA A 31 3.77 11.30 -13.97
N ILE A 32 4.09 11.21 -12.67
CA ILE A 32 3.40 10.35 -11.72
C ILE A 32 2.97 11.18 -10.50
N VAL A 33 1.75 10.96 -10.02
CA VAL A 33 1.13 11.78 -8.97
C VAL A 33 0.54 10.90 -7.89
N ASP A 34 0.78 11.19 -6.63
CA ASP A 34 0.06 10.54 -5.52
C ASP A 34 -0.13 11.51 -4.35
N SER A 35 -1.26 11.41 -3.69
CA SER A 35 -1.59 12.15 -2.46
C SER A 35 -1.15 11.44 -1.18
N ARG A 36 -0.70 10.20 -1.29
CA ARG A 36 -0.21 9.36 -0.19
C ARG A 36 1.29 9.09 -0.38
N PRO A 37 1.99 8.55 0.64
CA PRO A 37 3.36 8.10 0.48
C PRO A 37 3.49 7.12 -0.70
N PHE A 38 4.53 7.31 -1.51
CA PHE A 38 4.76 6.55 -2.73
C PHE A 38 5.00 5.06 -2.46
N GLY A 39 4.36 4.18 -3.25
CA GLY A 39 4.49 2.72 -3.12
C GLY A 39 3.17 1.97 -3.28
N GLY A 40 2.05 2.66 -3.01
CA GLY A 40 0.72 2.08 -3.13
C GLY A 40 0.39 1.03 -2.06
N THR A 41 -0.75 0.38 -2.21
CA THR A 41 -1.29 -0.54 -1.21
C THR A 41 -0.41 -1.77 -1.02
N CYS A 42 0.04 -2.42 -2.09
CA CYS A 42 0.77 -3.69 -2.00
C CYS A 42 2.02 -3.59 -1.10
N ALA A 43 2.85 -2.58 -1.33
CA ALA A 43 4.11 -2.42 -0.61
C ALA A 43 3.95 -1.81 0.79
N LEU A 44 2.94 -0.97 1.01
CA LEU A 44 2.82 -0.20 2.25
C LEU A 44 1.71 -0.70 3.19
N ARG A 45 0.60 -1.19 2.63
CA ARG A 45 -0.64 -1.49 3.37
C ARG A 45 -1.31 -2.78 2.94
N GLY A 46 -0.59 -3.68 2.26
CA GLY A 46 -1.16 -4.90 1.70
C GLY A 46 -0.19 -6.08 1.73
N CYS A 47 0.27 -6.50 0.56
CA CYS A 47 1.01 -7.75 0.38
C CYS A 47 2.23 -7.89 1.28
N ASP A 48 3.10 -6.88 1.29
CA ASP A 48 4.38 -6.98 1.98
C ASP A 48 4.21 -6.96 3.51
N PRO A 49 3.56 -5.96 4.13
CA PRO A 49 3.36 -5.97 5.59
C PRO A 49 2.52 -7.14 6.07
N LYS A 50 1.51 -7.56 5.28
CA LYS A 50 0.69 -8.73 5.61
C LYS A 50 1.54 -10.00 5.69
N LYS A 51 2.44 -10.23 4.73
CA LYS A 51 3.29 -11.44 4.70
C LYS A 51 4.19 -11.54 5.92
N VAL A 52 4.69 -10.42 6.44
CA VAL A 52 5.49 -10.42 7.68
C VAL A 52 4.65 -10.92 8.85
N LEU A 53 3.43 -10.41 9.02
CA LEU A 53 2.55 -10.81 10.13
C LEU A 53 2.07 -12.25 9.98
N VAL A 54 1.71 -12.67 8.77
CA VAL A 54 1.32 -14.06 8.48
C VAL A 54 2.48 -15.01 8.76
N GLY A 55 3.70 -14.67 8.33
CA GLY A 55 4.87 -15.50 8.60
C GLY A 55 5.14 -15.71 10.09
N ALA A 56 4.93 -14.69 10.93
CA ALA A 56 5.02 -14.83 12.37
C ALA A 56 3.92 -15.75 12.94
N ALA A 57 2.69 -15.60 12.47
CA ALA A 57 1.57 -16.46 12.86
C ALA A 57 1.81 -17.92 12.45
N GLU A 58 2.28 -18.18 11.23
CA GLU A 58 2.64 -19.50 10.73
C GLU A 58 3.76 -20.14 11.55
N ALA A 59 4.79 -19.39 11.91
CA ALA A 59 5.89 -19.89 12.73
C ALA A 59 5.37 -20.39 14.10
N VAL A 60 4.50 -19.62 14.74
CA VAL A 60 3.87 -20.01 16.00
C VAL A 60 2.97 -21.23 15.84
N ASP A 61 2.17 -21.27 14.78
CA ASP A 61 1.28 -22.41 14.50
C ASP A 61 2.07 -23.69 14.24
N TRP A 62 3.14 -23.65 13.46
CA TRP A 62 4.04 -24.77 13.23
C TRP A 62 4.62 -25.33 14.54
N VAL A 63 5.15 -24.47 15.41
CA VAL A 63 5.70 -24.90 16.69
C VAL A 63 4.62 -25.55 17.55
N ARG A 64 3.41 -24.98 17.60
CA ARG A 64 2.28 -25.56 18.34
C ARG A 64 1.89 -26.95 17.83
N ARG A 65 1.81 -27.13 16.51
CA ARG A 65 1.47 -28.42 15.85
C ARG A 65 2.54 -29.50 16.07
N MET A 66 3.79 -29.11 16.29
CA MET A 66 4.90 -30.02 16.54
C MET A 66 5.10 -30.33 18.03
N LYS A 67 4.29 -29.78 18.90
CA LYS A 67 4.31 -30.13 20.33
C LYS A 67 4.06 -31.63 20.53
N GLY A 68 4.96 -32.32 21.27
CA GLY A 68 4.92 -33.77 21.45
C GLY A 68 5.44 -34.58 20.25
N LYS A 69 5.96 -33.90 19.21
CA LYS A 69 6.54 -34.54 18.01
C LYS A 69 8.01 -34.15 17.83
N GLY A 70 8.73 -33.94 18.94
CA GLY A 70 10.15 -33.61 18.91
C GLY A 70 10.46 -32.11 19.06
N ILE A 71 9.46 -31.25 19.06
CA ILE A 71 9.65 -29.83 19.38
C ILE A 71 9.08 -29.52 20.76
N GLN A 72 9.95 -28.98 21.61
CA GLN A 72 9.58 -28.44 22.92
C GLN A 72 9.79 -26.92 22.83
N ALA A 73 8.74 -26.17 23.04
CA ALA A 73 8.79 -24.72 23.13
C ALA A 73 7.90 -24.28 24.30
N GLU A 74 8.55 -23.83 25.34
CA GLU A 74 7.89 -23.22 26.49
C GLU A 74 7.81 -21.72 26.27
N ASN A 75 6.70 -21.11 26.70
CA ASN A 75 6.48 -19.65 26.63
C ASN A 75 6.58 -19.02 25.21
N LEU A 76 6.18 -19.76 24.18
CA LEU A 76 6.12 -19.23 22.83
C LEU A 76 5.09 -18.10 22.74
N GLN A 77 5.56 -16.88 22.53
CA GLN A 77 4.75 -15.68 22.44
C GLN A 77 5.18 -14.85 21.24
N ILE A 78 4.27 -14.03 20.75
CA ILE A 78 4.58 -12.96 19.78
C ILE A 78 4.76 -11.67 20.58
N ASP A 79 5.96 -11.10 20.54
CA ASP A 79 6.18 -9.72 20.96
C ASP A 79 5.65 -8.80 19.84
N TRP A 80 4.46 -8.26 20.07
CA TRP A 80 3.79 -7.45 19.04
C TRP A 80 4.56 -6.18 18.69
N PRO A 81 5.05 -5.37 19.64
CA PRO A 81 5.91 -4.21 19.34
C PRO A 81 7.13 -4.54 18.49
N GLU A 82 7.84 -5.62 18.83
CA GLU A 82 9.02 -6.06 18.07
C GLU A 82 8.65 -6.54 16.67
N LEU A 83 7.58 -7.33 16.53
CA LEU A 83 7.08 -7.77 15.23
C LEU A 83 6.65 -6.60 14.35
N MET A 84 5.99 -5.59 14.93
CA MET A 84 5.60 -4.39 14.21
C MET A 84 6.80 -3.54 13.80
N SER A 85 7.85 -3.48 14.62
CA SER A 85 9.12 -2.84 14.25
C SER A 85 9.77 -3.57 13.07
N PHE A 86 9.82 -4.89 13.12
CA PHE A 86 10.31 -5.71 12.02
C PHE A 86 9.49 -5.49 10.74
N LYS A 87 8.15 -5.49 10.83
CA LYS A 87 7.26 -5.17 9.70
C LYS A 87 7.59 -3.80 9.09
N ARG A 88 7.79 -2.78 9.92
CA ARG A 88 8.10 -1.42 9.49
C ARG A 88 9.43 -1.32 8.74
N SER A 89 10.42 -2.14 9.08
CA SER A 89 11.69 -2.16 8.34
C SER A 89 11.53 -2.48 6.85
N PHE A 90 10.45 -3.14 6.45
CA PHE A 90 10.10 -3.39 5.05
C PHE A 90 9.30 -2.25 4.42
N THR A 91 8.45 -1.56 5.18
CA THR A 91 7.51 -0.58 4.64
C THR A 91 8.02 0.85 4.68
N GLU A 92 8.69 1.28 5.75
CA GLU A 92 9.17 2.65 5.91
C GLU A 92 10.16 3.13 4.83
N PRO A 93 11.09 2.30 4.32
CA PRO A 93 12.00 2.75 3.27
C PRO A 93 11.36 2.84 1.87
N VAL A 94 10.15 2.30 1.69
CA VAL A 94 9.53 2.17 0.35
C VAL A 94 9.26 3.52 -0.31
N PRO A 95 8.65 4.53 0.36
CA PRO A 95 8.35 5.80 -0.30
C PRO A 95 9.58 6.46 -0.88
N LYS A 96 10.64 6.58 -0.09
CA LYS A 96 11.91 7.17 -0.52
C LYS A 96 12.53 6.41 -1.69
N ARG A 97 12.59 5.07 -1.59
CA ARG A 97 13.14 4.24 -2.68
C ARG A 97 12.35 4.37 -3.98
N ARG A 98 11.02 4.50 -3.89
CA ARG A 98 10.15 4.71 -5.08
C ARG A 98 10.40 6.05 -5.71
N GLU A 99 10.48 7.10 -4.92
CA GLU A 99 10.76 8.45 -5.39
C GLU A 99 12.12 8.55 -6.08
N GLU A 100 13.17 8.02 -5.44
CA GLU A 100 14.50 7.92 -6.03
C GLU A 100 14.51 7.10 -7.33
N GLY A 101 13.72 6.01 -7.38
CA GLY A 101 13.58 5.18 -8.58
C GLY A 101 12.93 5.94 -9.73
N PHE A 102 11.86 6.70 -9.48
CA PHE A 102 11.24 7.54 -10.50
C PHE A 102 12.18 8.64 -10.98
N ALA A 103 12.87 9.31 -10.07
CA ALA A 103 13.85 10.34 -10.42
C ALA A 103 14.99 9.77 -11.31
N LYS A 104 15.55 8.62 -10.95
CA LYS A 104 16.58 7.92 -11.75
C LYS A 104 16.07 7.52 -13.14
N ALA A 105 14.81 7.13 -13.24
CA ALA A 105 14.18 6.82 -14.52
C ALA A 105 13.81 8.06 -15.34
N GLY A 106 13.95 9.28 -14.80
CA GLY A 106 13.52 10.52 -15.45
C GLY A 106 12.00 10.68 -15.51
N ILE A 107 11.28 10.08 -14.56
CA ILE A 107 9.84 10.27 -14.37
C ILE A 107 9.64 11.42 -13.38
N ALA A 108 8.85 12.42 -13.77
CA ALA A 108 8.55 13.56 -12.91
C ALA A 108 7.51 13.15 -11.85
N ALA A 109 7.91 13.21 -10.58
CA ALA A 109 7.08 12.83 -9.46
C ALA A 109 6.45 14.06 -8.79
N PHE A 110 5.15 13.95 -8.46
CA PHE A 110 4.39 15.01 -7.81
C PHE A 110 3.66 14.46 -6.60
N HIS A 111 3.78 15.15 -5.48
CA HIS A 111 3.01 14.86 -4.27
C HIS A 111 1.77 15.75 -4.22
N GLY A 112 0.64 15.18 -3.91
CA GLY A 112 -0.60 15.92 -3.74
C GLY A 112 -1.80 15.26 -4.40
N ARG A 113 -2.97 15.81 -4.13
CA ARG A 113 -4.23 15.31 -4.68
C ARG A 113 -4.44 15.85 -6.09
N ALA A 114 -4.45 14.93 -7.05
CA ALA A 114 -4.76 15.24 -8.44
C ALA A 114 -6.24 15.64 -8.60
N ARG A 115 -6.49 16.76 -9.27
CA ARG A 115 -7.84 17.22 -9.63
C ARG A 115 -7.89 17.54 -11.12
N PHE A 116 -8.85 17.01 -11.83
CA PHE A 116 -9.08 17.36 -13.23
C PHE A 116 -9.62 18.79 -13.34
N THR A 117 -9.00 19.58 -14.20
CA THR A 117 -9.46 20.92 -14.60
C THR A 117 -9.80 20.99 -16.09
N GLY A 118 -9.59 19.88 -16.81
CA GLY A 118 -9.94 19.67 -18.21
C GLY A 118 -9.85 18.18 -18.55
N PRO A 119 -10.15 17.77 -19.79
CA PRO A 119 -10.17 16.36 -20.20
C PRO A 119 -8.83 15.63 -19.95
N THR A 120 -7.71 16.33 -20.13
CA THR A 120 -6.36 15.80 -19.94
C THR A 120 -5.48 16.73 -19.11
N THR A 121 -6.10 17.69 -18.42
CA THR A 121 -5.42 18.66 -17.56
C THR A 121 -5.70 18.34 -16.09
N VAL A 122 -4.64 18.24 -15.33
CA VAL A 122 -4.68 17.89 -13.89
C VAL A 122 -3.97 18.97 -13.10
N GLN A 123 -4.57 19.41 -12.01
CA GLN A 123 -3.95 20.29 -11.03
C GLN A 123 -3.50 19.49 -9.81
N VAL A 124 -2.28 19.77 -9.33
CA VAL A 124 -1.68 19.16 -8.13
C VAL A 124 -0.93 20.26 -7.38
N GLU A 125 -1.32 20.54 -6.14
CA GLU A 125 -0.65 21.52 -5.23
C GLU A 125 -0.31 22.85 -5.93
N GLY A 126 -1.22 23.36 -6.75
CA GLY A 126 -1.02 24.63 -7.48
C GLY A 126 -0.28 24.52 -8.82
N GLU A 127 0.33 23.38 -9.12
CA GLU A 127 0.89 23.11 -10.44
C GLU A 127 -0.15 22.58 -11.41
N THR A 128 -0.10 23.01 -12.66
CA THR A 128 -0.96 22.51 -13.75
C THR A 128 -0.16 21.59 -14.65
N LEU A 129 -0.64 20.35 -14.78
CA LEU A 129 -0.05 19.32 -15.63
C LEU A 129 -1.00 19.05 -16.80
N GLU A 130 -0.51 19.12 -18.03
CA GLU A 130 -1.24 18.77 -19.24
C GLU A 130 -0.64 17.50 -19.84
N GLY A 131 -1.46 16.45 -19.99
CA GLY A 131 -1.06 15.17 -20.55
C GLY A 131 -1.67 14.94 -21.92
N ARG A 132 -0.97 14.22 -22.81
CA ARG A 132 -1.61 13.61 -23.98
C ARG A 132 -2.57 12.50 -23.53
N TYR A 133 -2.17 11.76 -22.49
CA TYR A 133 -2.98 10.73 -21.85
C TYR A 133 -2.93 10.88 -20.32
N VAL A 134 -4.04 10.59 -19.66
CA VAL A 134 -4.12 10.50 -18.21
C VAL A 134 -4.57 9.10 -17.82
N VAL A 135 -3.78 8.42 -16.99
CA VAL A 135 -4.07 7.09 -16.49
C VAL A 135 -4.47 7.18 -15.03
N ILE A 136 -5.71 6.84 -14.71
CA ILE A 136 -6.22 6.80 -13.36
C ILE A 136 -5.92 5.41 -12.78
N ALA A 137 -4.96 5.35 -11.87
CA ALA A 137 -4.54 4.13 -11.17
C ALA A 137 -4.42 4.40 -9.65
N ALA A 138 -5.39 5.14 -9.12
CA ALA A 138 -5.44 5.63 -7.73
C ALA A 138 -5.66 4.51 -6.69
N GLY A 139 -5.91 3.27 -7.13
CA GLY A 139 -6.12 2.12 -6.26
C GLY A 139 -7.53 2.07 -5.68
N GLN A 140 -7.65 1.37 -4.56
CA GLN A 140 -8.91 1.18 -3.84
C GLN A 140 -8.76 1.61 -2.37
N VAL A 141 -9.87 1.95 -1.76
CA VAL A 141 -10.00 2.20 -0.33
C VAL A 141 -11.12 1.32 0.21
N PRO A 142 -11.12 0.96 1.52
CA PRO A 142 -12.24 0.27 2.13
C PRO A 142 -13.55 1.02 1.87
N ALA A 143 -14.61 0.28 1.55
CA ALA A 143 -15.93 0.87 1.36
C ALA A 143 -16.46 1.44 2.67
N ASP A 144 -17.15 2.57 2.59
CA ASP A 144 -17.88 3.14 3.72
C ASP A 144 -19.17 2.32 3.92
N LEU A 145 -19.18 1.51 4.97
CA LEU A 145 -20.32 0.67 5.32
C LEU A 145 -21.33 1.50 6.09
N LYS A 146 -22.47 1.77 5.48
CA LYS A 146 -23.57 2.53 6.11
C LYS A 146 -24.44 1.62 6.99
N ILE A 147 -23.82 1.00 8.00
CA ILE A 147 -24.50 0.17 9.00
C ILE A 147 -24.18 0.69 10.42
N PRO A 148 -25.07 0.51 11.40
CA PRO A 148 -24.78 0.85 12.79
C PRO A 148 -23.53 0.12 13.29
N GLY A 149 -22.67 0.79 14.05
CA GLY A 149 -21.46 0.19 14.63
C GLY A 149 -20.21 0.30 13.75
N THR A 150 -20.26 0.98 12.58
CA THR A 150 -19.09 1.17 11.70
C THR A 150 -17.97 1.92 12.42
N GLU A 151 -18.26 2.73 13.40
CA GLU A 151 -17.29 3.45 14.23
C GLU A 151 -16.38 2.51 15.06
N TYR A 152 -16.79 1.27 15.27
CA TYR A 152 -16.00 0.25 15.97
C TYR A 152 -15.18 -0.65 15.04
N LEU A 153 -15.35 -0.50 13.73
CA LEU A 153 -14.62 -1.30 12.76
C LEU A 153 -13.17 -0.80 12.60
N THR A 154 -12.27 -1.75 12.49
CA THR A 154 -10.88 -1.50 12.15
C THR A 154 -10.63 -2.00 10.74
N THR A 155 -10.18 -1.11 9.86
CA THR A 155 -9.83 -1.48 8.48
C THR A 155 -8.49 -2.24 8.44
N SER A 156 -8.21 -2.93 7.33
CA SER A 156 -6.92 -3.59 7.12
C SER A 156 -5.75 -2.60 7.21
N ASP A 157 -5.90 -1.39 6.68
CA ASP A 157 -4.89 -0.34 6.76
C ASP A 157 -4.58 0.02 8.23
N GLN A 158 -5.62 0.15 9.05
CA GLN A 158 -5.49 0.46 10.48
C GLN A 158 -4.91 -0.73 11.26
N PHE A 159 -5.34 -1.95 10.94
CA PHE A 159 -4.81 -3.16 11.59
C PHE A 159 -3.29 -3.28 11.41
N LEU A 160 -2.79 -3.03 10.21
CA LEU A 160 -1.37 -3.08 9.90
C LEU A 160 -0.53 -2.00 10.58
N GLU A 161 -1.17 -1.03 11.25
CA GLU A 161 -0.48 0.04 12.00
C GLU A 161 -0.77 0.00 13.52
N LEU A 162 -1.45 -1.05 14.01
CA LEU A 162 -1.69 -1.20 15.44
C LEU A 162 -0.38 -1.31 16.22
N THR A 163 -0.22 -0.46 17.22
CA THR A 163 0.97 -0.47 18.09
C THR A 163 0.90 -1.53 19.18
N ASN A 164 -0.32 -1.92 19.58
CA ASN A 164 -0.55 -2.90 20.64
C ASN A 164 -1.48 -4.01 20.12
N SER A 165 -1.17 -5.26 20.42
CA SER A 165 -2.11 -6.35 20.21
C SER A 165 -3.22 -6.24 21.25
N ARG A 166 -4.46 -6.06 20.79
CA ARG A 166 -5.63 -6.22 21.67
C ARG A 166 -6.04 -7.69 21.59
N GLY A 167 -6.32 -8.30 22.75
CA GLY A 167 -6.74 -9.69 22.79
C GLY A 167 -8.07 -9.89 22.04
N GLY A 168 -8.01 -10.70 20.98
CA GLY A 168 -9.16 -11.14 20.20
C GLY A 168 -9.65 -10.13 19.16
N PHE A 169 -9.60 -10.54 17.89
CA PHE A 169 -10.26 -9.86 16.77
C PHE A 169 -11.30 -10.79 16.18
N SER A 170 -12.47 -10.24 15.83
CA SER A 170 -13.40 -10.90 14.94
C SER A 170 -13.22 -10.31 13.54
N LEU A 171 -13.01 -11.16 12.55
CA LEU A 171 -12.90 -10.74 11.15
C LEU A 171 -14.25 -10.86 10.47
N SER A 172 -14.73 -9.77 9.88
CA SER A 172 -15.88 -9.78 8.98
C SER A 172 -15.43 -9.35 7.58
N GLU A 173 -15.70 -10.16 6.57
CA GLU A 173 -15.55 -9.76 5.18
C GLU A 173 -16.74 -8.89 4.76
N ALA A 174 -16.50 -7.61 4.59
CA ALA A 174 -17.44 -6.71 3.93
C ALA A 174 -16.74 -6.09 2.72
N GLY A 175 -16.83 -6.74 1.57
CA GLY A 175 -16.31 -6.21 0.31
C GLY A 175 -15.46 -7.20 -0.50
N ILE A 176 -15.51 -7.05 -1.79
CA ILE A 176 -14.94 -7.88 -2.83
C ILE A 176 -13.42 -7.97 -2.70
N SER A 177 -12.91 -8.92 -1.97
CA SER A 177 -11.60 -9.55 -2.16
C SER A 177 -11.58 -10.90 -1.46
N PRO A 178 -11.45 -12.01 -2.19
CA PRO A 178 -11.30 -13.32 -1.59
C PRO A 178 -9.86 -13.49 -1.13
N LEU A 179 -9.52 -12.92 0.00
CA LEU A 179 -8.32 -13.25 0.75
C LEU A 179 -8.77 -13.70 2.13
N SER A 180 -9.25 -14.93 2.18
CA SER A 180 -9.48 -15.65 3.42
C SER A 180 -8.18 -15.71 4.22
N LEU A 181 -8.12 -14.91 5.26
CA LEU A 181 -7.24 -15.15 6.39
C LEU A 181 -7.96 -16.12 7.32
N HIS A 182 -7.79 -17.41 7.07
CA HIS A 182 -8.02 -18.40 8.11
C HIS A 182 -6.82 -18.34 9.05
N MET A 183 -7.00 -17.73 10.22
CA MET A 183 -6.11 -17.89 11.38
C MET A 183 -6.69 -18.89 12.34
#